data_a39612eb6b0cea2ab6c27d5c07582a87
#
_entry.id   a39612eb6b0cea2ab6c27d5c07582a87
#
_cell.length_a   1.000
_cell.length_b   1.000
_cell.length_c   1.000
_cell.angle_alpha   90.00
_cell.angle_beta   90.00
_cell.angle_gamma   90.00
#
_symmetry.space_group_name_H-M   'P 1'
#
loop_
_entity.id
_entity.type
_entity.pdbx_description
1 polymer ?
#
loop_
_entity_poly.entity_id
_entity_poly.type
_entity_poly.pdbx_seq_one_letter_code
_entity_poly.pdbx_strand_id
1 'polypeptide(L)'
;MSTKRGFRLQEFAAHTTNVNCAYFGRKFSGVLVTGGEDRKINMWAVGKPHALLSLSGHQSAVKSVMFDRAEESVLAGAAGGTVKMWDLEQAKVVRTFTGHRANCLCLDYHPFGQFFGPGSLDTNFKVWDVRQKVCIHTYKGHARGVTQVKFSPDGRWVVSGDQEGLLRIWDLTAGKLLHEFKNHTNAITKVCFHPNEYFLASSSADRTVKFWDLDTFTNVETAGPDSTTVRAIEFTPNGEAMFSATQDNLKVWTWEPAIMHDYVDMQWSKLKDMCLRDDKLMGVTLNQSFVGVWVVDLARVAPFSRGEISLRPPQYLKEEREVTVHMKENTAPNYQHNHQNQGAARPGKAPTSGAPAAPGGSDHRVPGSPQQPEIGGNRII
;
A
#
# COMPACT_ATOMS: atom_id res chain seq x y z
N MET A 1 -32.62 21.87 -7.89
CA MET A 1 -31.24 21.34 -7.91
C MET A 1 -30.71 21.43 -6.49
N SER A 2 -30.14 20.41 -5.92
CA SER A 2 -29.63 20.39 -4.54
C SER A 2 -28.56 21.47 -4.38
N THR A 3 -28.76 22.37 -3.40
CA THR A 3 -27.79 23.42 -3.03
C THR A 3 -26.60 22.87 -2.23
N LYS A 4 -26.57 21.57 -1.94
CA LYS A 4 -25.53 20.94 -1.15
C LYS A 4 -24.26 20.76 -1.97
N ARG A 5 -23.10 21.21 -1.42
CA ARG A 5 -21.78 21.05 -2.01
C ARG A 5 -21.32 19.57 -2.02
N GLY A 6 -21.76 18.80 -1.00
CA GLY A 6 -21.51 17.37 -0.88
C GLY A 6 -22.78 16.61 -0.52
N PHE A 7 -22.93 15.40 -1.03
CA PHE A 7 -24.10 14.56 -0.80
C PHE A 7 -23.77 13.08 -0.94
N ARG A 8 -24.57 12.25 -0.29
CA ARG A 8 -24.49 10.79 -0.45
C ARG A 8 -25.15 10.40 -1.77
N LEU A 9 -24.35 9.83 -2.68
CA LEU A 9 -24.80 9.35 -3.98
C LEU A 9 -25.61 8.07 -3.85
N GLN A 10 -25.11 7.12 -3.05
CA GLN A 10 -25.76 5.84 -2.83
C GLN A 10 -25.32 5.21 -1.50
N GLU A 11 -26.15 4.30 -1.00
CA GLU A 11 -25.84 3.40 0.11
C GLU A 11 -26.42 2.04 -0.19
N PHE A 12 -25.64 0.98 0.05
CA PHE A 12 -26.05 -0.39 -0.24
C PHE A 12 -25.41 -1.38 0.74
N ALA A 13 -26.09 -2.53 0.94
CA ALA A 13 -25.53 -3.62 1.71
C ALA A 13 -24.42 -4.30 0.90
N ALA A 14 -23.18 -4.16 1.35
CA ALA A 14 -22.03 -4.66 0.61
C ALA A 14 -21.62 -6.08 1.02
N HIS A 15 -21.85 -6.44 2.26
CA HIS A 15 -21.49 -7.77 2.81
C HIS A 15 -22.58 -8.28 3.74
N THR A 16 -22.56 -9.57 4.04
CA THR A 16 -23.48 -10.18 5.01
C THR A 16 -23.09 -9.91 6.45
N THR A 17 -21.86 -9.47 6.67
CA THR A 17 -21.26 -9.09 7.95
C THR A 17 -20.60 -7.72 7.84
N ASN A 18 -19.79 -7.31 8.83
CA ASN A 18 -19.15 -6.01 8.79
C ASN A 18 -18.17 -5.87 7.61
N VAL A 19 -18.21 -4.70 6.96
CA VAL A 19 -17.22 -4.29 5.97
C VAL A 19 -16.01 -3.71 6.70
N ASN A 20 -14.82 -4.21 6.39
CA ASN A 20 -13.57 -3.76 7.02
C ASN A 20 -12.79 -2.78 6.16
N CYS A 21 -12.87 -2.92 4.85
CA CYS A 21 -12.09 -2.12 3.92
C CYS A 21 -12.85 -1.87 2.62
N ALA A 22 -12.49 -0.76 1.98
CA ALA A 22 -12.98 -0.37 0.68
C ALA A 22 -11.89 0.45 -0.02
N TYR A 23 -11.85 0.37 -1.36
CA TYR A 23 -10.88 1.06 -2.19
C TYR A 23 -11.48 1.37 -3.56
N PHE A 24 -11.34 2.63 -4.00
CA PHE A 24 -11.74 3.05 -5.35
C PHE A 24 -10.70 2.64 -6.39
N GLY A 25 -11.17 2.28 -7.57
CA GLY A 25 -10.33 2.24 -8.76
C GLY A 25 -9.81 3.64 -9.09
N ARG A 26 -8.52 3.75 -9.42
CA ARG A 26 -7.85 5.03 -9.68
C ARG A 26 -7.73 5.36 -11.17
N LYS A 27 -7.81 4.33 -12.03
CA LYS A 27 -7.71 4.47 -13.49
C LYS A 27 -9.05 4.82 -14.12
N PHE A 28 -10.07 4.02 -13.85
CA PHE A 28 -11.41 4.21 -14.41
C PHE A 28 -12.39 4.87 -13.44
N SER A 29 -12.02 4.98 -12.15
CA SER A 29 -12.75 5.68 -11.06
C SER A 29 -14.25 5.36 -10.96
N GLY A 30 -14.76 4.45 -11.77
CA GLY A 30 -16.16 4.00 -11.75
C GLY A 30 -16.36 2.70 -10.99
N VAL A 31 -15.29 2.14 -10.43
CA VAL A 31 -15.31 0.87 -9.71
C VAL A 31 -14.86 1.04 -8.27
N LEU A 32 -15.44 0.23 -7.40
CA LEU A 32 -15.15 0.17 -5.98
C LEU A 32 -14.97 -1.30 -5.60
N VAL A 33 -13.98 -1.62 -4.79
CA VAL A 33 -13.82 -2.94 -4.18
C VAL A 33 -13.99 -2.85 -2.68
N THR A 34 -14.66 -3.83 -2.08
CA THR A 34 -14.92 -3.92 -0.65
C THR A 34 -14.50 -5.28 -0.11
N GLY A 35 -14.05 -5.32 1.14
CA GLY A 35 -13.71 -6.57 1.82
C GLY A 35 -14.37 -6.65 3.20
N GLY A 36 -14.93 -7.81 3.51
CA GLY A 36 -15.75 -8.02 4.71
C GLY A 36 -15.22 -9.08 5.68
N GLU A 37 -15.89 -9.16 6.82
CA GLU A 37 -15.67 -10.23 7.80
C GLU A 37 -16.21 -11.58 7.30
N ASP A 38 -17.14 -11.55 6.33
CA ASP A 38 -17.64 -12.73 5.61
C ASP A 38 -16.57 -13.39 4.72
N ARG A 39 -15.33 -12.89 4.73
CA ARG A 39 -14.17 -13.41 3.98
C ARG A 39 -14.31 -13.25 2.47
N LYS A 40 -15.26 -12.44 2.01
CA LYS A 40 -15.49 -12.13 0.59
C LYS A 40 -14.91 -10.78 0.22
N ILE A 41 -14.65 -10.63 -1.07
CA ILE A 41 -14.32 -9.37 -1.71
C ILE A 41 -15.39 -9.15 -2.76
N ASN A 42 -16.05 -8.00 -2.73
CA ASN A 42 -17.08 -7.65 -3.69
C ASN A 42 -16.65 -6.43 -4.50
N MET A 43 -16.86 -6.48 -5.81
CA MET A 43 -16.60 -5.38 -6.73
C MET A 43 -17.92 -4.75 -7.18
N TRP A 44 -17.92 -3.43 -7.26
CA TRP A 44 -19.11 -2.62 -7.51
C TRP A 44 -18.83 -1.60 -8.61
N ALA A 45 -19.83 -1.30 -9.42
CA ALA A 45 -19.82 -0.07 -10.21
C ALA A 45 -20.49 1.05 -9.41
N VAL A 46 -19.84 2.20 -9.35
CA VAL A 46 -20.41 3.39 -8.71
C VAL A 46 -21.71 3.77 -9.40
N GLY A 47 -22.78 4.00 -8.61
CA GLY A 47 -24.12 4.27 -9.13
C GLY A 47 -24.98 3.01 -9.37
N LYS A 48 -24.43 1.80 -9.17
CA LYS A 48 -25.21 0.54 -9.27
C LYS A 48 -25.30 -0.17 -7.92
N PRO A 49 -26.49 -0.67 -7.52
CA PRO A 49 -26.67 -1.29 -6.21
C PRO A 49 -26.24 -2.76 -6.14
N HIS A 50 -25.94 -3.38 -7.28
CA HIS A 50 -25.59 -4.79 -7.35
C HIS A 50 -24.09 -4.97 -7.56
N ALA A 51 -23.51 -5.96 -6.88
CA ALA A 51 -22.13 -6.33 -7.08
C ALA A 51 -21.90 -6.81 -8.52
N LEU A 52 -20.84 -6.31 -9.16
CA LEU A 52 -20.39 -6.81 -10.44
C LEU A 52 -19.76 -8.19 -10.30
N LEU A 53 -19.04 -8.40 -9.21
CA LEU A 53 -18.27 -9.61 -8.96
C LEU A 53 -18.17 -9.86 -7.45
N SER A 54 -18.23 -11.13 -7.05
CA SER A 54 -17.99 -11.57 -5.68
C SER A 54 -16.90 -12.64 -5.67
N LEU A 55 -15.78 -12.31 -5.04
CA LEU A 55 -14.59 -13.16 -4.97
C LEU A 55 -14.52 -13.83 -3.61
N SER A 56 -14.32 -15.13 -3.59
CA SER A 56 -14.15 -15.93 -2.38
C SER A 56 -12.81 -16.67 -2.41
N GLY A 57 -12.33 -17.10 -1.23
CA GLY A 57 -11.09 -17.87 -1.14
C GLY A 57 -10.23 -17.55 0.07
N HIS A 58 -10.49 -16.44 0.79
CA HIS A 58 -9.89 -16.22 2.10
C HIS A 58 -10.52 -17.09 3.17
N GLN A 59 -9.71 -17.55 4.12
CA GLN A 59 -10.15 -18.34 5.26
C GLN A 59 -10.44 -17.51 6.51
N SER A 60 -10.02 -16.23 6.51
CA SER A 60 -10.24 -15.27 7.58
C SER A 60 -10.74 -13.94 7.01
N ALA A 61 -11.24 -13.05 7.88
CA ALA A 61 -11.77 -11.75 7.52
C ALA A 61 -10.81 -10.94 6.65
N VAL A 62 -11.31 -10.31 5.60
CA VAL A 62 -10.53 -9.40 4.75
C VAL A 62 -10.36 -8.08 5.48
N LYS A 63 -9.13 -7.58 5.58
CA LYS A 63 -8.78 -6.35 6.32
C LYS A 63 -8.29 -5.22 5.44
N SER A 64 -7.75 -5.53 4.27
CA SER A 64 -7.30 -4.57 3.28
C SER A 64 -7.57 -5.08 1.87
N VAL A 65 -7.90 -4.18 0.95
CA VAL A 65 -8.14 -4.47 -0.47
C VAL A 65 -7.56 -3.34 -1.31
N MET A 66 -7.14 -3.65 -2.52
CA MET A 66 -6.59 -2.70 -3.47
C MET A 66 -6.65 -3.27 -4.89
N PHE A 67 -6.92 -2.42 -5.87
CA PHE A 67 -6.70 -2.76 -7.28
C PHE A 67 -5.21 -2.64 -7.63
N ASP A 68 -4.77 -3.37 -8.63
CA ASP A 68 -3.53 -3.05 -9.33
C ASP A 68 -3.70 -1.78 -10.19
N ARG A 69 -2.60 -1.31 -10.79
CA ARG A 69 -2.62 -0.08 -11.60
C ARG A 69 -3.45 -0.21 -12.88
N ALA A 70 -3.54 -1.40 -13.44
CA ALA A 70 -4.32 -1.69 -14.63
C ALA A 70 -5.82 -1.87 -14.34
N GLU A 71 -6.18 -2.11 -13.08
CA GLU A 71 -7.51 -2.51 -12.61
C GLU A 71 -7.96 -3.85 -13.21
N GLU A 72 -7.01 -4.72 -13.50
CA GLU A 72 -7.23 -6.07 -14.00
C GLU A 72 -7.19 -7.11 -12.88
N SER A 73 -6.57 -6.76 -11.76
CA SER A 73 -6.45 -7.62 -10.59
C SER A 73 -6.75 -6.91 -9.27
N VAL A 74 -7.12 -7.70 -8.26
CA VAL A 74 -7.33 -7.24 -6.89
C VAL A 74 -6.42 -7.98 -5.93
N LEU A 75 -5.68 -7.22 -5.11
CA LEU A 75 -5.01 -7.73 -3.91
C LEU A 75 -5.90 -7.57 -2.70
N ALA A 76 -5.94 -8.58 -1.86
CA ALA A 76 -6.59 -8.50 -0.56
C ALA A 76 -5.76 -9.16 0.53
N GLY A 77 -5.64 -8.45 1.64
CA GLY A 77 -4.97 -8.90 2.86
C GLY A 77 -5.98 -9.31 3.92
N ALA A 78 -5.73 -10.43 4.57
CA ALA A 78 -6.65 -11.02 5.53
C ALA A 78 -6.10 -10.99 6.97
N ALA A 79 -6.99 -11.24 7.92
CA ALA A 79 -6.69 -11.30 9.35
C ALA A 79 -5.67 -12.39 9.73
N GLY A 80 -5.58 -13.46 8.94
CA GLY A 80 -4.58 -14.52 9.14
C GLY A 80 -3.20 -14.22 8.56
N GLY A 81 -2.92 -13.00 8.09
CA GLY A 81 -1.61 -12.63 7.54
C GLY A 81 -1.39 -13.08 6.09
N THR A 82 -2.42 -13.62 5.46
CA THR A 82 -2.34 -14.07 4.06
C THR A 82 -2.81 -12.96 3.14
N VAL A 83 -2.04 -12.68 2.09
CA VAL A 83 -2.44 -11.81 0.98
C VAL A 83 -2.71 -12.69 -0.23
N LYS A 84 -3.81 -12.42 -0.93
CA LYS A 84 -4.16 -13.11 -2.18
C LYS A 84 -4.38 -12.10 -3.29
N MET A 85 -4.14 -12.55 -4.50
CA MET A 85 -4.37 -11.81 -5.73
C MET A 85 -5.38 -12.57 -6.58
N TRP A 86 -6.38 -11.87 -7.04
CA TRP A 86 -7.39 -12.37 -7.98
C TRP A 86 -7.25 -11.69 -9.32
N ASP A 87 -7.41 -12.46 -10.36
CA ASP A 87 -7.70 -11.99 -11.71
C ASP A 87 -9.20 -11.67 -11.78
N LEU A 88 -9.54 -10.49 -12.26
CA LEU A 88 -10.93 -10.01 -12.33
C LEU A 88 -11.68 -10.58 -13.53
N GLU A 89 -11.01 -10.90 -14.63
CA GLU A 89 -11.61 -11.50 -15.81
C GLU A 89 -12.06 -12.95 -15.52
N GLN A 90 -11.14 -13.72 -14.91
CA GLN A 90 -11.41 -15.13 -14.60
C GLN A 90 -12.09 -15.33 -13.26
N ALA A 91 -12.19 -14.31 -12.41
CA ALA A 91 -12.71 -14.37 -11.04
C ALA A 91 -12.00 -15.43 -10.16
N LYS A 92 -10.71 -15.68 -10.41
CA LYS A 92 -9.92 -16.73 -9.76
C LYS A 92 -8.75 -16.19 -8.98
N VAL A 93 -8.35 -16.90 -7.92
CA VAL A 93 -7.10 -16.65 -7.20
C VAL A 93 -5.92 -17.04 -8.09
N VAL A 94 -5.14 -16.06 -8.49
CA VAL A 94 -3.92 -16.27 -9.29
C VAL A 94 -2.74 -16.55 -8.38
N ARG A 95 -2.64 -15.85 -7.25
CA ARG A 95 -1.49 -15.94 -6.35
C ARG A 95 -1.91 -15.88 -4.88
N THR A 96 -1.12 -16.54 -4.05
CA THR A 96 -1.25 -16.48 -2.59
C THR A 96 0.13 -16.21 -2.01
N PHE A 97 0.21 -15.19 -1.14
CA PHE A 97 1.42 -14.76 -0.46
C PHE A 97 1.23 -14.99 1.04
N THR A 98 2.13 -15.75 1.64
CA THR A 98 2.12 -16.08 3.07
C THR A 98 3.42 -15.65 3.72
N GLY A 99 3.37 -15.15 4.94
CA GLY A 99 4.58 -14.71 5.62
C GLY A 99 4.36 -13.65 6.70
N HIS A 100 3.21 -12.98 6.73
CA HIS A 100 2.76 -12.24 7.90
C HIS A 100 2.10 -13.18 8.92
N ARG A 101 2.21 -12.81 10.22
CA ARG A 101 1.70 -13.62 11.33
C ARG A 101 0.44 -13.03 11.97
N ALA A 102 0.00 -11.85 11.49
CA ALA A 102 -1.16 -11.13 11.99
C ALA A 102 -1.86 -10.37 10.85
N ASN A 103 -2.92 -9.63 11.17
CA ASN A 103 -3.75 -8.90 10.22
C ASN A 103 -2.92 -8.04 9.25
N CYS A 104 -3.14 -8.19 7.96
CA CYS A 104 -2.65 -7.27 6.93
C CYS A 104 -3.60 -6.06 6.87
N LEU A 105 -3.20 -4.93 7.46
CA LEU A 105 -4.07 -3.75 7.63
C LEU A 105 -4.08 -2.82 6.42
N CYS A 106 -2.99 -2.77 5.69
CA CYS A 106 -2.81 -1.90 4.54
C CYS A 106 -2.05 -2.62 3.42
N LEU A 107 -2.23 -2.11 2.24
CA LEU A 107 -1.60 -2.59 1.01
C LEU A 107 -1.23 -1.35 0.18
N ASP A 108 -0.11 -1.40 -0.50
CA ASP A 108 0.20 -0.46 -1.58
C ASP A 108 0.98 -1.18 -2.70
N TYR A 109 0.77 -0.73 -3.94
CA TYR A 109 1.54 -1.19 -5.08
C TYR A 109 2.70 -0.24 -5.37
N HIS A 110 3.81 -0.82 -5.73
CA HIS A 110 4.91 -0.06 -6.31
C HIS A 110 4.45 0.62 -7.62
N PRO A 111 4.85 1.88 -7.88
CA PRO A 111 4.36 2.64 -9.04
C PRO A 111 4.59 1.95 -10.38
N PHE A 112 5.56 1.06 -10.49
CA PHE A 112 5.82 0.29 -11.71
C PHE A 112 5.16 -1.11 -11.71
N GLY A 113 4.29 -1.42 -10.74
CA GLY A 113 3.39 -2.57 -10.77
C GLY A 113 4.00 -3.95 -10.53
N GLN A 114 5.32 -4.06 -10.34
CA GLN A 114 5.99 -5.36 -10.17
C GLN A 114 6.02 -5.84 -8.72
N PHE A 115 5.91 -4.93 -7.79
CA PHE A 115 6.00 -5.17 -6.36
C PHE A 115 4.80 -4.60 -5.62
N PHE A 116 4.52 -5.15 -4.46
CA PHE A 116 3.54 -4.60 -3.54
C PHE A 116 4.01 -4.78 -2.09
N GLY A 117 3.48 -3.96 -1.19
CA GLY A 117 3.83 -3.97 0.21
C GLY A 117 2.62 -4.07 1.12
N PRO A 118 2.38 -5.22 1.79
CA PRO A 118 1.47 -5.31 2.91
C PRO A 118 2.11 -4.84 4.20
N GLY A 119 1.40 -4.00 4.96
CA GLY A 119 1.72 -3.69 6.35
C GLY A 119 0.82 -4.48 7.29
N SER A 120 1.39 -4.95 8.42
CA SER A 120 0.71 -5.88 9.30
C SER A 120 0.77 -5.49 10.78
N LEU A 121 -0.19 -5.99 11.55
CA LEU A 121 -0.16 -5.95 13.01
C LEU A 121 1.02 -6.72 13.62
N ASP A 122 1.72 -7.56 12.86
CA ASP A 122 2.93 -8.23 13.30
C ASP A 122 4.16 -7.31 13.36
N THR A 123 3.94 -6.00 13.33
CA THR A 123 4.93 -4.91 13.42
C THR A 123 5.87 -4.77 12.21
N ASN A 124 5.66 -5.56 11.18
CA ASN A 124 6.50 -5.53 10.01
C ASN A 124 5.70 -5.09 8.78
N PHE A 125 6.42 -4.58 7.78
CA PHE A 125 5.92 -4.63 6.43
C PHE A 125 6.91 -5.41 5.55
N LYS A 126 6.39 -5.97 4.48
CA LYS A 126 7.15 -6.80 3.54
C LYS A 126 6.99 -6.25 2.14
N VAL A 127 7.98 -6.47 1.30
CA VAL A 127 7.88 -6.20 -0.14
C VAL A 127 7.94 -7.52 -0.88
N TRP A 128 6.97 -7.74 -1.74
CA TRP A 128 6.79 -8.97 -2.50
C TRP A 128 6.90 -8.71 -4.00
N ASP A 129 7.61 -9.58 -4.68
CA ASP A 129 7.54 -9.68 -6.13
C ASP A 129 6.27 -10.41 -6.54
N VAL A 130 5.43 -9.73 -7.34
CA VAL A 130 4.16 -10.29 -7.82
C VAL A 130 4.41 -11.47 -8.75
N ARG A 131 5.45 -11.45 -9.59
CA ARG A 131 5.74 -12.46 -10.59
C ARG A 131 6.33 -13.73 -9.97
N GLN A 132 7.35 -13.54 -9.13
CA GLN A 132 8.13 -14.66 -8.56
C GLN A 132 7.51 -15.23 -7.28
N LYS A 133 6.55 -14.55 -6.67
CA LYS A 133 5.94 -14.90 -5.36
C LYS A 133 6.96 -14.94 -4.22
N VAL A 134 8.05 -14.19 -4.33
CA VAL A 134 9.11 -14.13 -3.33
C VAL A 134 8.99 -12.87 -2.51
N CYS A 135 9.17 -13.00 -1.19
CA CYS A 135 9.37 -11.85 -0.32
C CYS A 135 10.79 -11.32 -0.53
N ILE A 136 10.92 -10.14 -1.12
CA ILE A 136 12.22 -9.52 -1.40
C ILE A 136 12.81 -8.95 -0.11
N HIS A 137 12.01 -8.15 0.61
CA HIS A 137 12.44 -7.51 1.85
C HIS A 137 11.40 -7.68 2.95
N THR A 138 11.88 -7.78 4.18
CA THR A 138 11.09 -7.68 5.40
C THR A 138 11.67 -6.55 6.24
N TYR A 139 10.93 -5.45 6.33
CA TYR A 139 11.31 -4.28 7.10
C TYR A 139 10.80 -4.43 8.53
N LYS A 140 11.76 -4.47 9.47
CA LYS A 140 11.52 -4.64 10.90
C LYS A 140 11.91 -3.37 11.63
N GLY A 141 11.22 -3.11 12.76
CA GLY A 141 11.62 -1.99 13.60
C GLY A 141 10.46 -1.27 14.27
N HIS A 142 9.26 -1.24 13.65
CA HIS A 142 8.09 -0.71 14.33
C HIS A 142 7.82 -1.51 15.63
N ALA A 143 7.48 -0.80 16.71
CA ALA A 143 7.14 -1.40 17.99
C ALA A 143 5.66 -1.86 18.02
N ARG A 144 4.83 -1.26 17.17
CA ARG A 144 3.39 -1.54 17.04
C ARG A 144 3.03 -1.88 15.60
N GLY A 145 1.78 -2.32 15.42
CA GLY A 145 1.26 -2.72 14.13
C GLY A 145 1.37 -1.61 13.07
N VAL A 146 1.81 -1.97 11.89
CA VAL A 146 1.88 -1.07 10.74
C VAL A 146 0.48 -0.84 10.20
N THR A 147 0.02 0.42 10.22
CA THR A 147 -1.32 0.84 9.80
C THR A 147 -1.36 1.33 8.37
N GLN A 148 -0.25 1.89 7.88
CA GLN A 148 -0.12 2.44 6.53
C GLN A 148 1.23 2.09 5.91
N VAL A 149 1.20 1.84 4.62
CA VAL A 149 2.38 1.70 3.77
C VAL A 149 2.09 2.47 2.48
N LYS A 150 3.06 3.24 1.99
CA LYS A 150 2.95 3.97 0.73
C LYS A 150 4.29 4.01 0.01
N PHE A 151 4.31 3.64 -1.26
CA PHE A 151 5.49 3.79 -2.12
C PHE A 151 5.56 5.22 -2.67
N SER A 152 6.78 5.74 -2.79
CA SER A 152 7.01 7.02 -3.44
C SER A 152 6.69 6.95 -4.94
N PRO A 153 6.28 8.06 -5.57
CA PRO A 153 5.95 8.08 -6.99
C PRO A 153 7.09 7.64 -7.93
N ASP A 154 8.33 7.89 -7.52
CA ASP A 154 9.54 7.48 -8.25
C ASP A 154 9.95 6.02 -7.98
N GLY A 155 9.30 5.34 -7.03
CA GLY A 155 9.55 3.94 -6.66
C GLY A 155 10.85 3.69 -5.91
N ARG A 156 11.55 4.73 -5.43
CA ARG A 156 12.81 4.56 -4.67
C ARG A 156 12.56 4.29 -3.20
N TRP A 157 11.55 4.93 -2.64
CA TRP A 157 11.29 4.89 -1.21
C TRP A 157 9.93 4.26 -0.89
N VAL A 158 9.81 3.83 0.34
CA VAL A 158 8.54 3.43 0.92
C VAL A 158 8.42 4.03 2.31
N VAL A 159 7.25 4.55 2.62
CA VAL A 159 6.91 5.06 3.95
C VAL A 159 6.00 4.07 4.64
N SER A 160 6.29 3.80 5.91
CA SER A 160 5.43 3.02 6.79
C SER A 160 5.04 3.84 8.02
N GLY A 161 3.76 3.76 8.40
CA GLY A 161 3.21 4.39 9.59
C GLY A 161 2.62 3.35 10.54
N ASP A 162 2.73 3.57 11.85
CA ASP A 162 2.26 2.63 12.85
C ASP A 162 1.16 3.17 13.77
N GLN A 163 0.75 2.35 14.73
CA GLN A 163 -0.31 2.66 15.70
C GLN A 163 0.11 3.67 16.78
N GLU A 164 1.40 3.95 16.94
CA GLU A 164 1.92 4.94 17.92
C GLU A 164 2.23 6.30 17.29
N GLY A 165 2.02 6.45 15.97
CA GLY A 165 2.28 7.71 15.26
C GLY A 165 3.68 7.81 14.69
N LEU A 166 4.44 6.74 14.70
CA LEU A 166 5.75 6.68 14.13
C LEU A 166 5.67 6.49 12.62
N LEU A 167 6.36 7.37 11.86
CA LEU A 167 6.56 7.22 10.43
C LEU A 167 8.01 6.88 10.15
N ARG A 168 8.24 5.94 9.25
CA ARG A 168 9.57 5.54 8.80
C ARG A 168 9.67 5.56 7.28
N ILE A 169 10.76 6.12 6.78
CA ILE A 169 11.11 6.11 5.36
C ILE A 169 12.23 5.10 5.15
N TRP A 170 12.05 4.27 4.15
CA TRP A 170 12.97 3.19 3.80
C TRP A 170 13.41 3.32 2.36
N ASP A 171 14.69 3.10 2.12
CA ASP A 171 15.23 2.92 0.77
C ASP A 171 14.95 1.47 0.32
N LEU A 172 14.27 1.33 -0.82
CA LEU A 172 13.93 0.03 -1.37
C LEU A 172 15.14 -0.69 -1.98
N THR A 173 16.08 0.06 -2.55
CA THR A 173 17.27 -0.48 -3.20
C THR A 173 18.27 -0.99 -2.15
N ALA A 174 18.52 -0.16 -1.13
CA ALA A 174 19.45 -0.49 -0.06
C ALA A 174 18.82 -1.41 1.02
N GLY A 175 17.48 -1.48 1.08
CA GLY A 175 16.76 -2.22 2.12
C GLY A 175 16.93 -1.66 3.52
N LYS A 176 17.25 -0.35 3.65
CA LYS A 176 17.62 0.29 4.91
C LYS A 176 16.66 1.41 5.29
N LEU A 177 16.58 1.66 6.61
CA LEU A 177 15.92 2.84 7.16
C LEU A 177 16.72 4.08 6.79
N LEU A 178 16.04 5.07 6.18
CA LEU A 178 16.59 6.39 5.89
C LEU A 178 16.33 7.36 7.04
N HIS A 179 15.06 7.47 7.45
CA HIS A 179 14.67 8.42 8.49
C HIS A 179 13.46 7.94 9.28
N GLU A 180 13.30 8.51 10.49
CA GLU A 180 12.23 8.23 11.42
C GLU A 180 11.60 9.53 11.94
N PHE A 181 10.31 9.75 11.71
CA PHE A 181 9.55 10.91 12.18
C PHE A 181 8.70 10.53 13.40
N LYS A 182 8.87 11.23 14.52
CA LYS A 182 8.22 10.97 15.83
C LYS A 182 7.24 12.06 16.28
N ASN A 183 6.76 12.90 15.39
CA ASN A 183 6.01 14.09 15.76
C ASN A 183 4.50 13.86 15.94
N HIS A 184 3.95 12.77 15.41
CA HIS A 184 2.58 12.37 15.72
C HIS A 184 2.49 11.67 17.06
N THR A 185 1.39 11.89 17.79
CA THR A 185 1.17 11.35 19.13
C THR A 185 0.19 10.19 19.17
N ASN A 186 -0.40 9.81 18.03
CA ASN A 186 -1.36 8.71 17.94
C ASN A 186 -1.26 8.06 16.53
N ALA A 187 -2.00 6.97 16.35
CA ALA A 187 -1.95 6.12 15.16
C ALA A 187 -2.01 6.91 13.84
N ILE A 188 -1.14 6.57 12.91
CA ILE A 188 -1.16 7.08 11.54
C ILE A 188 -2.38 6.50 10.83
N THR A 189 -3.21 7.36 10.26
CA THR A 189 -4.44 6.99 9.57
C THR A 189 -4.28 6.92 8.06
N LYS A 190 -3.50 7.84 7.48
CA LYS A 190 -3.18 7.86 6.05
C LYS A 190 -1.84 8.54 5.81
N VAL A 191 -1.19 8.17 4.72
CA VAL A 191 0.04 8.78 4.21
C VAL A 191 -0.12 9.00 2.72
N CYS A 192 0.28 10.17 2.22
CA CYS A 192 0.21 10.54 0.82
C CYS A 192 1.46 11.30 0.41
N PHE A 193 2.12 10.85 -0.67
CA PHE A 193 3.21 11.62 -1.29
C PHE A 193 2.63 12.73 -2.16
N HIS A 194 3.32 13.86 -2.21
CA HIS A 194 3.07 14.88 -3.20
C HIS A 194 3.33 14.31 -4.61
N PRO A 195 2.50 14.63 -5.62
CA PRO A 195 2.61 13.99 -6.92
C PRO A 195 3.89 14.37 -7.68
N ASN A 196 4.47 15.53 -7.45
CA ASN A 196 5.54 16.10 -8.27
C ASN A 196 6.81 16.48 -7.47
N GLU A 197 6.71 16.66 -6.16
CA GLU A 197 7.79 17.15 -5.30
C GLU A 197 8.17 16.14 -4.22
N TYR A 198 9.34 16.29 -3.65
CA TYR A 198 9.80 15.46 -2.53
C TYR A 198 9.13 15.87 -1.22
N PHE A 199 7.81 15.76 -1.23
CA PHE A 199 6.97 16.10 -0.09
C PHE A 199 6.05 14.96 0.30
N LEU A 200 5.76 14.88 1.58
CA LEU A 200 4.89 13.87 2.17
C LEU A 200 3.87 14.54 3.09
N ALA A 201 2.63 14.13 3.01
CA ALA A 201 1.62 14.45 4.01
C ALA A 201 1.23 13.19 4.79
N SER A 202 1.05 13.35 6.09
CA SER A 202 0.56 12.29 6.97
C SER A 202 -0.59 12.79 7.84
N SER A 203 -1.60 11.98 8.02
CA SER A 203 -2.69 12.22 8.95
C SER A 203 -2.70 11.21 10.08
N SER A 204 -3.21 11.62 11.22
CA SER A 204 -3.20 10.80 12.43
C SER A 204 -4.50 10.88 13.22
N ALA A 205 -4.68 9.92 14.10
CA ALA A 205 -5.72 9.93 15.13
C ALA A 205 -5.49 11.01 16.19
N ASP A 206 -4.34 11.68 16.22
CA ASP A 206 -4.06 12.87 17.01
C ASP A 206 -4.77 14.13 16.49
N ARG A 207 -5.56 13.99 15.42
CA ARG A 207 -6.39 15.03 14.77
C ARG A 207 -5.58 16.07 14.01
N THR A 208 -4.32 15.78 13.69
CA THR A 208 -3.45 16.67 12.91
C THR A 208 -3.10 16.06 11.55
N VAL A 209 -2.77 16.94 10.61
CA VAL A 209 -2.06 16.60 9.39
C VAL A 209 -0.71 17.28 9.44
N LYS A 210 0.35 16.55 9.13
CA LYS A 210 1.71 17.07 9.11
C LYS A 210 2.28 16.95 7.71
N PHE A 211 3.06 17.97 7.35
CA PHE A 211 3.74 18.07 6.08
C PHE A 211 5.24 17.92 6.30
N TRP A 212 5.88 17.11 5.48
CA TRP A 212 7.27 16.71 5.62
C TRP A 212 8.02 17.01 4.35
N ASP A 213 9.11 17.73 4.47
CA ASP A 213 10.10 17.87 3.42
C ASP A 213 10.98 16.61 3.44
N LEU A 214 11.12 15.96 2.31
CA LEU A 214 11.91 14.73 2.18
C LEU A 214 13.36 14.98 1.73
N ASP A 215 13.71 16.20 1.37
CA ASP A 215 15.11 16.57 1.13
C ASP A 215 15.84 16.84 2.46
N THR A 216 15.17 17.54 3.38
CA THR A 216 15.71 17.87 4.69
C THR A 216 15.29 16.91 5.81
N PHE A 217 14.29 16.05 5.57
CA PHE A 217 13.64 15.19 6.54
C PHE A 217 13.09 15.95 7.76
N THR A 218 12.51 17.11 7.53
CA THR A 218 11.94 17.95 8.59
C THR A 218 10.43 18.08 8.48
N ASN A 219 9.75 18.33 9.61
CA ASN A 219 8.36 18.75 9.61
C ASN A 219 8.32 20.24 9.24
N VAL A 220 7.74 20.55 8.08
CA VAL A 220 7.60 21.92 7.58
C VAL A 220 6.42 22.62 8.25
N GLU A 221 5.28 21.94 8.29
CA GLU A 221 4.03 22.54 8.72
C GLU A 221 3.11 21.51 9.40
N THR A 222 2.22 21.99 10.23
CA THR A 222 1.20 21.16 10.90
C THR A 222 -0.17 21.81 10.82
N ALA A 223 -1.10 21.18 10.15
CA ALA A 223 -2.49 21.61 10.08
C ALA A 223 -3.33 20.93 11.17
N GLY A 224 -4.18 21.69 11.85
CA GLY A 224 -5.05 21.21 12.92
C GLY A 224 -4.67 21.76 14.29
N PRO A 225 -5.14 21.20 15.43
CA PRO A 225 -5.91 19.94 15.52
C PRO A 225 -7.36 20.11 15.05
N ASP A 226 -7.89 19.07 14.43
CA ASP A 226 -9.28 18.99 14.01
C ASP A 226 -10.23 18.61 15.16
N SER A 227 -11.55 18.70 14.93
CA SER A 227 -12.56 18.26 15.92
C SER A 227 -12.48 16.76 16.18
N THR A 228 -12.26 15.97 15.13
CA THR A 228 -12.19 14.51 15.18
C THR A 228 -10.97 13.99 14.42
N THR A 229 -10.71 12.69 14.51
CA THR A 229 -9.63 12.02 13.79
C THR A 229 -9.66 12.32 12.30
N VAL A 230 -8.53 12.72 11.72
CA VAL A 230 -8.37 12.82 10.26
C VAL A 230 -8.25 11.41 9.70
N ARG A 231 -9.17 11.01 8.84
CA ARG A 231 -9.29 9.64 8.36
C ARG A 231 -8.69 9.41 6.98
N ALA A 232 -8.71 10.42 6.14
CA ALA A 232 -8.17 10.34 4.80
C ALA A 232 -7.58 11.68 4.38
N ILE A 233 -6.53 11.62 3.59
CA ILE A 233 -5.90 12.76 2.91
C ILE A 233 -5.62 12.38 1.46
N GLU A 234 -5.72 13.36 0.55
CA GLU A 234 -5.42 13.17 -0.87
C GLU A 234 -4.94 14.50 -1.45
N PHE A 235 -3.83 14.50 -2.21
CA PHE A 235 -3.39 15.66 -2.98
C PHE A 235 -4.19 15.79 -4.28
N THR A 236 -4.32 17.02 -4.76
CA THR A 236 -4.75 17.26 -6.13
C THR A 236 -3.73 16.70 -7.13
N PRO A 237 -4.14 16.33 -8.35
CA PRO A 237 -3.20 15.76 -9.34
C PRO A 237 -2.03 16.69 -9.72
N ASN A 238 -2.22 18.01 -9.60
CA ASN A 238 -1.17 19.01 -9.81
C ASN A 238 -0.32 19.29 -8.56
N GLY A 239 -0.76 18.83 -7.39
CA GLY A 239 -0.07 19.04 -6.12
C GLY A 239 -0.36 20.37 -5.43
N GLU A 240 -1.10 21.31 -6.04
CA GLU A 240 -1.31 22.66 -5.49
C GLU A 240 -2.21 22.69 -4.25
N ALA A 241 -3.07 21.69 -4.08
CA ALA A 241 -3.93 21.59 -2.90
C ALA A 241 -4.01 20.15 -2.38
N MET A 242 -4.44 20.04 -1.13
CA MET A 242 -4.68 18.78 -0.45
C MET A 242 -6.05 18.78 0.21
N PHE A 243 -6.71 17.65 0.16
CA PHE A 243 -7.93 17.37 0.90
C PHE A 243 -7.63 16.62 2.18
N SER A 244 -8.21 17.05 3.30
CA SER A 244 -8.24 16.26 4.54
C SER A 244 -9.68 16.03 4.96
N ALA A 245 -9.99 14.81 5.35
CA ALA A 245 -11.33 14.42 5.72
C ALA A 245 -11.37 13.82 7.12
N THR A 246 -12.26 14.38 7.94
CA THR A 246 -12.61 13.87 9.26
C THR A 246 -13.93 13.09 9.20
N GLN A 247 -14.53 12.79 10.34
CA GLN A 247 -15.86 12.17 10.39
C GLN A 247 -16.97 13.13 9.91
N ASP A 248 -16.82 14.41 10.16
CA ASP A 248 -17.90 15.38 10.00
C ASP A 248 -17.70 16.30 8.81
N ASN A 249 -16.47 16.49 8.38
CA ASN A 249 -16.14 17.48 7.36
C ASN A 249 -14.99 17.06 6.42
N LEU A 250 -14.97 17.74 5.29
CA LEU A 250 -13.88 17.78 4.33
C LEU A 250 -13.30 19.19 4.33
N LYS A 251 -11.98 19.31 4.45
CA LYS A 251 -11.23 20.56 4.36
C LYS A 251 -10.31 20.57 3.16
N VAL A 252 -10.10 21.75 2.60
CA VAL A 252 -9.17 22.00 1.51
C VAL A 252 -8.05 22.89 2.01
N TRP A 253 -6.81 22.46 1.78
CA TRP A 253 -5.59 23.10 2.23
C TRP A 253 -4.65 23.39 1.07
N THR A 254 -3.93 24.50 1.12
CA THR A 254 -2.58 24.60 0.58
C THR A 254 -1.61 24.27 1.69
N TRP A 255 -0.35 23.93 1.37
CA TRP A 255 0.56 23.35 2.35
C TRP A 255 1.85 24.17 2.56
N GLU A 256 2.05 25.22 1.76
CA GLU A 256 3.20 26.13 1.90
C GLU A 256 2.77 27.59 1.64
N PRO A 257 2.29 28.30 2.67
CA PRO A 257 1.97 27.85 4.04
C PRO A 257 0.66 27.02 4.12
N ALA A 258 0.45 26.32 5.26
CA ALA A 258 -0.76 25.55 5.49
C ALA A 258 -1.96 26.46 5.72
N ILE A 259 -2.66 26.83 4.65
CA ILE A 259 -3.85 27.67 4.67
C ILE A 259 -5.08 26.82 4.37
N MET A 260 -6.06 26.89 5.24
CA MET A 260 -7.39 26.31 4.98
C MET A 260 -8.21 27.26 4.11
N HIS A 261 -8.57 26.83 2.91
CA HIS A 261 -9.36 27.63 1.96
C HIS A 261 -10.86 27.47 2.16
N ASP A 262 -11.31 26.27 2.43
CA ASP A 262 -12.73 25.98 2.61
C ASP A 262 -12.94 24.69 3.41
N TYR A 263 -14.15 24.52 3.91
CA TYR A 263 -14.61 23.26 4.49
C TYR A 263 -16.02 22.91 4.02
N VAL A 264 -16.31 21.64 3.86
CA VAL A 264 -17.61 21.11 3.49
C VAL A 264 -18.10 20.20 4.60
N ASP A 265 -19.25 20.54 5.20
CA ASP A 265 -19.91 19.66 6.15
C ASP A 265 -20.49 18.44 5.43
N MET A 266 -20.03 17.25 5.80
CA MET A 266 -20.31 16.00 5.10
C MET A 266 -21.12 15.01 5.92
N GLN A 267 -20.94 14.96 7.24
CA GLN A 267 -21.57 13.99 8.14
C GLN A 267 -21.42 12.53 7.66
N TRP A 268 -20.34 12.24 6.97
CA TRP A 268 -20.00 10.90 6.55
C TRP A 268 -19.38 10.12 7.72
N SER A 269 -19.98 9.08 8.17
CA SER A 269 -19.59 8.37 9.37
C SER A 269 -18.12 7.91 9.34
N LYS A 270 -17.82 6.71 8.90
CA LYS A 270 -16.49 6.12 8.90
C LYS A 270 -15.90 6.14 7.49
N LEU A 271 -15.32 7.27 7.10
CA LEU A 271 -14.63 7.38 5.81
C LEU A 271 -13.43 6.43 5.76
N LYS A 272 -13.27 5.72 4.65
CA LYS A 272 -12.21 4.74 4.46
C LYS A 272 -11.26 5.09 3.33
N ASP A 273 -11.77 5.60 2.22
CA ASP A 273 -10.95 6.01 1.07
C ASP A 273 -11.59 7.19 0.36
N MET A 274 -10.75 7.98 -0.33
CA MET A 274 -11.16 9.11 -1.19
C MET A 274 -10.44 8.99 -2.52
N CYS A 275 -11.07 9.50 -3.57
CA CYS A 275 -10.42 9.68 -4.87
C CYS A 275 -10.99 10.88 -5.60
N LEU A 276 -10.15 11.51 -6.42
CA LEU A 276 -10.53 12.59 -7.32
C LEU A 276 -10.94 12.03 -8.68
N ARG A 277 -12.06 12.51 -9.21
CA ARG A 277 -12.56 12.16 -10.54
C ARG A 277 -13.32 13.33 -11.15
N ASP A 278 -12.93 13.75 -12.36
CA ASP A 278 -13.69 14.71 -13.18
C ASP A 278 -14.25 15.88 -12.37
N ASP A 279 -13.40 16.66 -11.71
CA ASP A 279 -13.75 17.80 -10.87
C ASP A 279 -14.67 17.47 -9.66
N LYS A 280 -14.75 16.19 -9.29
CA LYS A 280 -15.47 15.72 -8.11
C LYS A 280 -14.55 14.93 -7.20
N LEU A 281 -14.75 15.10 -5.91
CA LEU A 281 -14.15 14.24 -4.90
C LEU A 281 -15.16 13.17 -4.51
N MET A 282 -14.79 11.92 -4.64
CA MET A 282 -15.59 10.80 -4.17
C MET A 282 -15.04 10.26 -2.85
N GLY A 283 -15.91 9.91 -1.94
CA GLY A 283 -15.57 9.30 -0.66
C GLY A 283 -16.35 8.01 -0.44
N VAL A 284 -15.74 7.00 0.16
CA VAL A 284 -16.41 5.77 0.57
C VAL A 284 -16.42 5.64 2.09
N THR A 285 -17.60 5.41 2.63
CA THR A 285 -17.84 5.24 4.07
C THR A 285 -18.32 3.83 4.39
N LEU A 286 -17.92 3.35 5.56
CA LEU A 286 -18.30 2.03 6.04
C LEU A 286 -19.22 2.16 7.26
N ASN A 287 -20.36 1.46 7.22
CA ASN A 287 -21.30 1.38 8.33
C ASN A 287 -21.80 -0.06 8.48
N GLN A 288 -21.21 -0.81 9.42
CA GLN A 288 -21.48 -2.24 9.59
C GLN A 288 -21.35 -3.00 8.26
N SER A 289 -22.46 -3.56 7.74
CA SER A 289 -22.52 -4.26 6.45
C SER A 289 -22.78 -3.36 5.25
N PHE A 290 -23.03 -2.07 5.48
CA PHE A 290 -23.36 -1.10 4.45
C PHE A 290 -22.13 -0.28 4.03
N VAL A 291 -22.15 0.13 2.77
CA VAL A 291 -21.19 1.04 2.16
C VAL A 291 -21.94 2.25 1.61
N GLY A 292 -21.50 3.43 1.98
CA GLY A 292 -21.99 4.71 1.44
C GLY A 292 -20.99 5.30 0.47
N VAL A 293 -21.43 5.71 -0.71
CA VAL A 293 -20.63 6.48 -1.67
C VAL A 293 -21.09 7.91 -1.66
N TRP A 294 -20.14 8.83 -1.47
CA TRP A 294 -20.35 10.26 -1.36
C TRP A 294 -19.67 10.99 -2.49
N VAL A 295 -20.22 12.12 -2.87
CA VAL A 295 -19.67 12.98 -3.92
C VAL A 295 -19.66 14.43 -3.43
N VAL A 296 -18.52 15.10 -3.64
CA VAL A 296 -18.36 16.54 -3.43
C VAL A 296 -18.09 17.18 -4.78
N ASP A 297 -18.86 18.20 -5.11
CA ASP A 297 -18.70 18.99 -6.33
C ASP A 297 -17.66 20.10 -6.07
N LEU A 298 -16.46 19.91 -6.58
CA LEU A 298 -15.34 20.83 -6.34
C LEU A 298 -15.49 22.16 -7.07
N ALA A 299 -16.31 22.24 -8.12
CA ALA A 299 -16.64 23.52 -8.75
C ALA A 299 -17.34 24.51 -7.78
N ARG A 300 -17.81 24.04 -6.63
CA ARG A 300 -18.47 24.82 -5.58
C ARG A 300 -17.66 24.97 -4.29
N VAL A 301 -16.41 24.53 -4.31
CA VAL A 301 -15.50 24.54 -3.16
C VAL A 301 -14.31 25.43 -3.48
N ALA A 302 -13.96 26.35 -2.58
CA ALA A 302 -12.77 27.18 -2.76
C ALA A 302 -11.51 26.33 -2.51
N PRO A 303 -10.42 26.57 -3.20
CA PRO A 303 -10.14 27.63 -4.18
C PRO A 303 -10.63 27.32 -5.61
N PHE A 304 -11.10 26.09 -5.89
CA PHE A 304 -11.51 25.64 -7.24
C PHE A 304 -12.66 26.44 -7.82
N SER A 305 -13.66 26.78 -6.98
CA SER A 305 -14.81 27.61 -7.38
C SER A 305 -14.44 29.03 -7.81
N ARG A 306 -13.28 29.52 -7.40
CA ARG A 306 -12.74 30.84 -7.77
C ARG A 306 -11.78 30.77 -8.95
N GLY A 307 -11.43 29.58 -9.41
CA GLY A 307 -10.44 29.37 -10.46
C GLY A 307 -8.99 29.65 -10.05
N GLU A 308 -8.72 29.73 -8.75
CA GLU A 308 -7.39 29.99 -8.19
C GLU A 308 -6.47 28.77 -8.35
N ILE A 309 -7.05 27.57 -8.31
CA ILE A 309 -6.34 26.28 -8.46
C ILE A 309 -7.05 25.41 -9.50
N SER A 310 -6.29 24.81 -10.40
CA SER A 310 -6.79 23.87 -11.40
C SER A 310 -6.70 22.43 -10.85
N LEU A 311 -7.71 21.63 -11.15
CA LEU A 311 -7.70 20.18 -10.86
C LEU A 311 -6.99 19.36 -11.95
N ARG A 312 -6.65 19.99 -13.06
CA ARG A 312 -5.99 19.31 -14.18
C ARG A 312 -4.48 19.35 -13.99
N PRO A 313 -3.77 18.21 -14.13
CA PRO A 313 -2.32 18.24 -14.14
C PRO A 313 -1.84 19.11 -15.30
N PRO A 314 -0.75 19.87 -15.14
CA PRO A 314 -0.13 20.64 -16.21
C PRO A 314 0.16 19.74 -17.42
N GLN A 315 -0.10 20.22 -18.64
CA GLN A 315 0.04 19.40 -19.86
C GLN A 315 1.46 18.87 -20.05
N TYR A 316 2.49 19.67 -19.71
CA TYR A 316 3.89 19.26 -19.83
C TYR A 316 4.25 18.05 -18.93
N LEU A 317 3.58 17.88 -17.77
CA LEU A 317 3.81 16.73 -16.90
C LEU A 317 3.21 15.42 -17.44
N LYS A 318 2.20 15.51 -18.33
CA LYS A 318 1.67 14.33 -19.03
C LYS A 318 2.67 13.82 -20.05
N GLU A 319 3.26 14.71 -20.83
CA GLU A 319 4.24 14.36 -21.89
C GLU A 319 5.50 13.75 -21.27
N GLU A 320 6.05 14.34 -20.21
CA GLU A 320 7.22 13.78 -19.51
C GLU A 320 6.96 12.40 -18.89
N ARG A 321 5.78 12.19 -18.31
CA ARG A 321 5.42 10.87 -17.76
C ARG A 321 5.23 9.81 -18.85
N GLU A 322 4.63 10.15 -19.97
CA GLU A 322 4.49 9.23 -21.11
C GLU A 322 5.85 8.90 -21.72
N VAL A 323 6.71 9.89 -21.92
CA VAL A 323 8.08 9.69 -22.43
C VAL A 323 8.92 8.87 -21.47
N THR A 324 8.84 9.13 -20.16
CA THR A 324 9.59 8.37 -19.15
C THR A 324 9.14 6.92 -19.05
N VAL A 325 7.84 6.65 -19.22
CA VAL A 325 7.32 5.28 -19.25
C VAL A 325 7.81 4.56 -20.51
N HIS A 326 7.78 5.19 -21.68
CA HIS A 326 8.28 4.60 -22.91
C HIS A 326 9.80 4.35 -22.89
N MET A 327 10.60 5.26 -22.34
CA MET A 327 12.05 5.05 -22.21
C MET A 327 12.40 3.92 -21.25
N LYS A 328 11.64 3.72 -20.16
CA LYS A 328 11.88 2.64 -19.19
C LYS A 328 11.39 1.26 -19.67
N GLU A 329 10.41 1.20 -20.53
CA GLU A 329 10.00 -0.06 -21.18
C GLU A 329 11.04 -0.55 -22.20
N ASN A 330 11.81 0.36 -22.82
CA ASN A 330 12.86 0.02 -23.78
C ASN A 330 14.24 -0.27 -23.15
N THR A 331 14.45 -0.01 -21.87
CA THR A 331 15.73 -0.23 -21.18
C THR A 331 15.77 -1.46 -20.26
N ALA A 332 14.93 -2.45 -20.45
CA ALA A 332 15.13 -3.73 -19.84
C ALA A 332 16.41 -4.36 -20.42
N PRO A 333 17.45 -4.67 -19.62
CA PRO A 333 18.65 -5.29 -20.14
C PRO A 333 18.31 -6.69 -20.64
N ASN A 334 18.41 -6.83 -21.95
CA ASN A 334 18.30 -8.10 -22.64
C ASN A 334 19.60 -8.89 -22.34
N TYR A 335 19.62 -9.72 -21.32
CA TYR A 335 20.67 -10.73 -21.14
C TYR A 335 20.46 -11.84 -22.17
N GLN A 336 20.89 -11.56 -23.40
CA GLN A 336 21.13 -12.63 -24.37
C GLN A 336 22.53 -13.21 -24.10
N HIS A 337 22.54 -14.46 -23.69
CA HIS A 337 23.72 -15.30 -23.76
C HIS A 337 24.18 -15.40 -25.21
N ASN A 338 25.25 -14.70 -25.53
CA ASN A 338 25.99 -14.94 -26.78
C ASN A 338 26.87 -16.14 -26.63
N HIS A 339 26.38 -17.31 -27.05
CA HIS A 339 27.22 -18.38 -27.48
C HIS A 339 27.71 -18.09 -28.89
N GLN A 340 28.90 -17.52 -29.04
CA GLN A 340 29.61 -17.56 -30.30
C GLN A 340 30.57 -18.73 -30.32
N ASN A 341 30.14 -19.72 -31.09
CA ASN A 341 31.01 -20.75 -31.69
C ASN A 341 32.06 -20.07 -32.55
N GLN A 342 33.35 -20.29 -32.29
CA GLN A 342 34.38 -20.25 -33.32
C GLN A 342 35.25 -21.51 -33.21
N GLY A 343 35.28 -22.19 -34.34
CA GLY A 343 35.89 -23.49 -34.50
C GLY A 343 37.39 -23.48 -34.75
N ALA A 344 37.93 -24.68 -34.57
CA ALA A 344 39.06 -25.33 -35.21
C ALA A 344 40.48 -24.72 -35.14
N ALA A 345 41.35 -25.38 -34.36
CA ALA A 345 42.56 -26.02 -34.90
C ALA A 345 43.31 -26.78 -33.79
N ARG A 346 43.56 -28.06 -34.04
CA ARG A 346 44.56 -28.96 -33.39
C ARG A 346 45.89 -28.84 -34.17
N PRO A 347 47.07 -29.41 -33.75
CA PRO A 347 47.40 -30.24 -32.58
C PRO A 347 48.80 -29.95 -31.95
N GLY A 348 49.14 -30.61 -30.82
CA GLY A 348 50.54 -30.70 -30.41
C GLY A 348 50.79 -31.19 -28.97
N LYS A 349 50.94 -32.53 -28.84
CA LYS A 349 51.78 -33.31 -27.93
C LYS A 349 52.01 -33.00 -26.45
N ALA A 350 51.71 -34.02 -25.62
CA ALA A 350 52.16 -34.25 -24.25
C ALA A 350 53.72 -34.39 -24.17
N PRO A 351 54.37 -34.41 -22.97
CA PRO A 351 54.36 -35.58 -22.14
C PRO A 351 54.44 -35.42 -20.61
N THR A 352 53.83 -36.35 -19.94
CA THR A 352 54.28 -37.31 -18.86
C THR A 352 54.90 -36.79 -17.56
N SER A 353 54.46 -37.53 -16.51
CA SER A 353 55.05 -37.89 -15.20
C SER A 353 54.74 -37.00 -14.02
N GLY A 354 54.31 -37.43 -12.84
CA GLY A 354 54.35 -38.69 -12.19
C GLY A 354 53.66 -38.52 -10.83
N ALA A 355 52.94 -39.52 -10.40
CA ALA A 355 52.58 -39.74 -9.00
C ALA A 355 53.80 -40.28 -8.24
N PRO A 356 53.82 -40.24 -6.90
CA PRO A 356 53.21 -41.34 -6.17
C PRO A 356 52.69 -41.04 -4.72
N ALA A 357 51.74 -41.89 -4.32
CA ALA A 357 51.60 -42.66 -3.07
C ALA A 357 51.36 -41.99 -1.74
N ALA A 358 50.25 -42.42 -1.16
CA ALA A 358 49.92 -42.44 0.28
C ALA A 358 50.86 -43.41 1.04
N PRO A 359 50.94 -43.40 2.39
CA PRO A 359 50.07 -44.33 3.13
C PRO A 359 49.66 -43.92 4.59
N GLY A 360 48.63 -44.60 5.06
CA GLY A 360 48.42 -45.18 6.38
C GLY A 360 48.08 -44.23 7.53
N GLY A 361 47.08 -44.42 8.30
CA GLY A 361 46.43 -45.55 8.88
C GLY A 361 46.28 -45.33 10.40
N SER A 362 45.17 -45.68 10.94
CA SER A 362 44.84 -46.20 12.26
C SER A 362 43.86 -45.44 13.10
N ASP A 363 42.69 -46.02 13.20
CA ASP A 363 41.94 -46.49 14.39
C ASP A 363 42.04 -45.71 15.71
N HIS A 364 40.88 -45.34 16.26
CA HIS A 364 40.31 -45.88 17.50
C HIS A 364 38.96 -45.27 17.92
N ARG A 365 37.94 -46.17 17.92
CA ARG A 365 36.93 -46.42 18.96
C ARG A 365 36.06 -45.27 19.54
N VAL A 366 34.78 -45.46 19.32
CA VAL A 366 33.62 -45.13 20.18
C VAL A 366 33.74 -45.88 21.52
N PRO A 367 33.23 -45.34 22.66
CA PRO A 367 31.88 -45.67 23.05
C PRO A 367 31.13 -44.63 23.93
N GLY A 368 29.79 -44.69 23.92
CA GLY A 368 29.00 -44.78 25.15
C GLY A 368 28.04 -43.66 25.42
N SER A 369 26.76 -43.86 25.07
CA SER A 369 25.63 -43.28 25.84
C SER A 369 25.55 -43.89 27.24
N PRO A 370 24.98 -43.16 28.20
CA PRO A 370 23.76 -43.70 28.82
C PRO A 370 22.66 -42.69 29.18
N GLN A 371 21.43 -43.07 28.80
CA GLN A 371 20.22 -43.24 29.65
C GLN A 371 19.75 -42.13 30.59
N GLN A 372 18.47 -41.81 30.37
CA GLN A 372 17.53 -41.16 31.28
C GLN A 372 17.38 -41.85 32.63
N PRO A 373 16.81 -41.14 33.63
CA PRO A 373 15.63 -41.74 34.26
C PRO A 373 14.40 -40.78 34.33
N GLU A 374 13.26 -41.41 34.14
CA GLU A 374 11.92 -41.00 34.54
C GLU A 374 11.77 -40.96 36.06
N ILE A 375 10.64 -40.40 36.48
CA ILE A 375 9.80 -40.56 37.68
C ILE A 375 9.58 -39.16 38.30
N GLY A 376 8.41 -38.66 38.46
CA GLY A 376 7.18 -39.10 38.93
C GLY A 376 6.32 -37.90 39.37
N GLY A 377 5.06 -38.03 39.19
CA GLY A 377 3.99 -37.11 39.42
C GLY A 377 3.81 -36.56 40.83
N ASN A 378 3.04 -35.51 40.90
CA ASN A 378 1.86 -35.47 41.75
C ASN A 378 0.97 -34.27 41.47
N ARG A 379 -0.30 -34.51 41.59
CA ARG A 379 -1.51 -33.69 41.58
C ARG A 379 -1.58 -32.68 42.74
N ILE A 380 -2.60 -31.78 42.57
CA ILE A 380 -3.40 -31.07 43.61
C ILE A 380 -2.80 -29.69 43.93
N ILE A 381 -3.49 -28.56 43.64
CA ILE A 381 -4.88 -28.08 43.80
C ILE A 381 -5.22 -27.15 42.65
#